data_e1d37bd77a17a4eb71b61ad800d33c6b
#
_entry.id   e1d37bd77a17a4eb71b61ad800d33c6b
#
_cell.length_a   1.000
_cell.length_b   1.000
_cell.length_c   1.000
_cell.angle_alpha   90.00
_cell.angle_beta   90.00
_cell.angle_gamma   90.00
#
_symmetry.space_group_name_H-M   'P 1'
#
loop_
_entity.id
_entity.type
_entity.pdbx_description
1 polymer ?
#
loop_
_entity_poly.entity_id
_entity_poly.type
_entity_poly.pdbx_seq_one_letter_code
_entity_poly.pdbx_strand_id
1 'polypeptide(L)'
;MNDARSAGGAAGPGGAADAAGAPAPDAPNSPTTKGKQRRTALLDAAERILGTSGGAELTMRAVADAAGVRLGHLQYYFPARSDLLAALLDRILTASLARVAALTSADGDGADVEAVLDTVLGEHEDLPLVRLFTEVWSMAAHDEAAAAAVRSFYAAYAAHVAAFVRSGSTRAGAGEAAEGTEATDPAEAASRAEVFVMLMEGSALFRSGITGRPGARTDAVLRRTLLGLLTGGDRAAPGTDRGAGAGAGP
;
A
#
# COMPACT_ATOMS: atom_id res chain seq x y z
N MET A 1 24.00 50.61 -75.32
CA MET A 1 23.29 50.16 -76.53
C MET A 1 22.29 49.13 -76.11
N ASN A 2 21.12 49.63 -76.01
CA ASN A 2 19.85 49.05 -76.53
C ASN A 2 19.42 47.74 -75.86
N ASP A 3 18.35 47.56 -75.42
CA ASP A 3 16.96 48.09 -75.40
C ASP A 3 16.10 46.92 -74.93
N ALA A 4 15.35 47.13 -73.97
CA ALA A 4 13.94 47.45 -73.94
C ALA A 4 12.96 46.28 -74.12
N ARG A 5 12.01 46.31 -73.22
CA ARG A 5 10.59 45.93 -73.38
C ARG A 5 10.20 44.46 -73.20
N SER A 6 9.21 44.12 -72.60
CA SER A 6 7.99 44.77 -72.08
C SER A 6 6.96 43.67 -71.93
N ALA A 7 6.15 43.81 -70.93
CA ALA A 7 4.74 43.37 -70.77
C ALA A 7 4.50 41.84 -70.73
N GLY A 8 3.76 41.35 -69.88
CA GLY A 8 2.49 41.69 -69.25
C GLY A 8 1.71 40.43 -69.05
N GLY A 9 0.91 40.38 -68.10
CA GLY A 9 -0.27 39.52 -68.16
C GLY A 9 -0.53 38.63 -66.91
N ALA A 10 -1.44 39.12 -66.16
CA ALA A 10 -2.63 38.45 -65.52
C ALA A 10 -2.48 37.31 -64.57
N ALA A 11 -2.83 37.64 -63.42
CA ALA A 11 -3.72 37.06 -62.41
C ALA A 11 -4.33 35.65 -62.63
N GLY A 12 -4.24 34.83 -61.60
CA GLY A 12 -5.12 33.70 -61.37
C GLY A 12 -4.88 33.12 -59.94
N PRO A 13 -5.91 33.00 -59.10
CA PRO A 13 -5.77 32.59 -57.70
C PRO A 13 -5.94 31.07 -57.58
N GLY A 14 -5.34 30.51 -56.55
CA GLY A 14 -5.84 29.23 -56.11
C GLY A 14 -4.77 28.25 -55.68
N GLY A 15 -4.83 27.88 -54.45
CA GLY A 15 -4.17 26.67 -53.96
C GLY A 15 -3.48 26.87 -52.62
N ALA A 16 -4.28 27.08 -51.56
CA ALA A 16 -3.84 26.79 -50.21
C ALA A 16 -3.61 25.28 -50.12
N ALA A 17 -2.36 24.88 -50.19
CA ALA A 17 -1.97 23.51 -49.86
C ALA A 17 -1.65 23.45 -48.38
N ASP A 18 -2.49 22.72 -47.74
CA ASP A 18 -2.45 22.13 -46.40
C ASP A 18 -1.02 21.69 -46.04
N ALA A 19 -0.35 22.47 -45.19
CA ALA A 19 0.84 22.03 -44.50
C ALA A 19 0.38 21.18 -43.32
N ALA A 20 0.14 19.89 -43.61
CA ALA A 20 -0.01 18.87 -42.59
C ALA A 20 1.21 18.93 -41.66
N GLY A 21 0.98 19.39 -40.44
CA GLY A 21 1.98 19.45 -39.40
C GLY A 21 2.59 18.06 -39.18
N ALA A 22 3.88 17.95 -39.42
CA ALA A 22 4.64 16.80 -38.94
C ALA A 22 4.47 16.70 -37.42
N PRO A 23 4.19 15.51 -36.88
CA PRO A 23 4.15 15.33 -35.44
C PRO A 23 5.51 15.72 -34.84
N ALA A 24 5.48 16.55 -33.83
CA ALA A 24 6.67 16.89 -33.05
C ALA A 24 7.36 15.62 -32.61
N PRO A 25 8.71 15.54 -32.61
CA PRO A 25 9.41 14.38 -32.13
C PRO A 25 9.07 14.18 -30.66
N ASP A 26 8.59 12.99 -30.33
CA ASP A 26 8.31 12.54 -28.95
C ASP A 26 9.50 12.89 -28.04
N ALA A 27 9.22 13.55 -26.93
CA ALA A 27 10.21 13.83 -25.90
C ALA A 27 10.88 12.52 -25.46
N PRO A 28 12.23 12.45 -25.34
CA PRO A 28 12.99 11.21 -25.27
C PRO A 28 12.88 10.43 -23.93
N ASN A 29 11.83 10.60 -23.13
CA ASN A 29 11.78 9.96 -21.78
C ASN A 29 10.43 9.47 -21.28
N SER A 30 9.42 9.30 -22.14
CA SER A 30 8.21 8.55 -21.73
C SER A 30 8.40 7.08 -22.08
N PRO A 31 8.40 6.16 -21.08
CA PRO A 31 8.51 4.74 -21.38
C PRO A 31 7.32 4.32 -22.24
N THR A 32 7.61 3.76 -23.40
CA THR A 32 6.59 3.22 -24.33
C THR A 32 5.74 2.17 -23.58
N THR A 33 4.50 1.96 -23.97
CA THR A 33 3.61 0.93 -23.41
C THR A 33 4.31 -0.43 -23.35
N LYS A 34 5.06 -0.80 -24.39
CA LYS A 34 5.86 -2.03 -24.44
C LYS A 34 7.00 -2.03 -23.41
N GLY A 35 7.63 -0.89 -23.14
CA GLY A 35 8.67 -0.74 -22.12
C GLY A 35 8.09 -0.92 -20.72
N LYS A 36 6.93 -0.32 -20.43
CA LYS A 36 6.22 -0.50 -19.16
C LYS A 36 5.84 -1.96 -18.93
N GLN A 37 5.25 -2.62 -19.94
CA GLN A 37 4.90 -4.05 -19.86
C GLN A 37 6.12 -4.93 -19.57
N ARG A 38 7.26 -4.64 -20.20
CA ARG A 38 8.49 -5.40 -19.98
C ARG A 38 9.05 -5.20 -18.56
N ARG A 39 9.05 -3.94 -18.08
CA ARG A 39 9.44 -3.63 -16.70
C ARG A 39 8.54 -4.35 -15.69
N THR A 40 7.24 -4.36 -15.92
CA THR A 40 6.26 -5.10 -15.08
C THR A 40 6.58 -6.58 -15.07
N ALA A 41 6.80 -7.23 -16.22
CA ALA A 41 7.13 -8.66 -16.29
C ALA A 41 8.42 -9.03 -15.53
N LEU A 42 9.42 -8.13 -15.50
CA LEU A 42 10.64 -8.32 -14.71
C LEU A 42 10.34 -8.26 -13.20
N LEU A 43 9.50 -7.33 -12.77
CA LEU A 43 9.07 -7.22 -11.37
C LEU A 43 8.18 -8.40 -10.96
N ASP A 44 7.30 -8.91 -11.85
CA ASP A 44 6.50 -10.11 -11.60
C ASP A 44 7.39 -11.34 -11.35
N ALA A 45 8.47 -11.47 -12.12
CA ALA A 45 9.45 -12.55 -11.94
C ALA A 45 10.20 -12.40 -10.62
N ALA A 46 10.62 -11.18 -10.26
CA ALA A 46 11.33 -10.90 -9.02
C ALA A 46 10.45 -11.15 -7.79
N GLU A 47 9.20 -10.69 -7.81
CA GLU A 47 8.22 -10.90 -6.74
C GLU A 47 7.94 -12.38 -6.50
N ARG A 48 7.78 -13.16 -7.57
CA ARG A 48 7.60 -14.60 -7.50
C ARG A 48 8.80 -15.31 -6.87
N ILE A 49 10.04 -14.96 -7.26
CA ILE A 49 11.25 -15.53 -6.67
C ILE A 49 11.30 -15.18 -5.18
N LEU A 50 11.06 -13.92 -4.82
CA LEU A 50 11.08 -13.47 -3.43
C LEU A 50 10.08 -14.24 -2.57
N GLY A 51 8.83 -14.39 -3.03
CA GLY A 51 7.77 -15.08 -2.28
C GLY A 51 7.92 -16.59 -2.22
N THR A 52 8.61 -17.23 -3.19
CA THR A 52 8.73 -18.70 -3.23
C THR A 52 10.08 -19.22 -2.74
N SER A 53 11.17 -18.50 -3.02
CA SER A 53 12.54 -18.98 -2.82
C SER A 53 13.34 -18.10 -1.85
N GLY A 54 12.80 -16.93 -1.48
CA GLY A 54 13.40 -15.99 -0.55
C GLY A 54 14.43 -15.04 -1.18
N GLY A 55 14.91 -14.09 -0.37
CA GLY A 55 15.80 -13.00 -0.82
C GLY A 55 17.19 -13.46 -1.25
N ALA A 56 17.68 -14.59 -0.73
CA ALA A 56 18.97 -15.15 -1.12
C ALA A 56 18.99 -15.58 -2.60
N GLU A 57 17.88 -16.11 -3.10
CA GLU A 57 17.74 -16.56 -4.50
C GLU A 57 17.39 -15.41 -5.46
N LEU A 58 17.06 -14.22 -4.94
CA LEU A 58 16.70 -13.05 -5.73
C LEU A 58 17.97 -12.40 -6.33
N THR A 59 18.51 -13.01 -7.39
CA THR A 59 19.66 -12.51 -8.14
C THR A 59 19.23 -11.93 -9.49
N MET A 60 20.03 -11.00 -10.06
CA MET A 60 19.77 -10.42 -11.39
C MET A 60 19.66 -11.50 -12.47
N ARG A 61 20.46 -12.57 -12.38
CA ARG A 61 20.43 -13.69 -13.33
C ARG A 61 19.17 -14.50 -13.16
N ALA A 62 18.80 -14.88 -11.93
CA ALA A 62 17.59 -15.64 -11.66
C ALA A 62 16.32 -14.91 -12.16
N VAL A 63 16.26 -13.58 -11.95
CA VAL A 63 15.14 -12.77 -12.45
C VAL A 63 15.10 -12.71 -13.97
N ALA A 64 16.27 -12.54 -14.63
CA ALA A 64 16.34 -12.53 -16.09
C ALA A 64 15.88 -13.88 -16.68
N ASP A 65 16.35 -14.98 -16.12
CA ASP A 65 16.01 -16.34 -16.54
C ASP A 65 14.50 -16.59 -16.32
N ALA A 66 13.96 -16.23 -15.15
CA ALA A 66 12.54 -16.41 -14.83
C ALA A 66 11.61 -15.53 -15.68
N ALA A 67 12.09 -14.38 -16.18
CA ALA A 67 11.37 -13.51 -17.10
C ALA A 67 11.59 -13.87 -18.58
N GLY A 68 12.43 -14.86 -18.89
CA GLY A 68 12.75 -15.29 -20.25
C GLY A 68 13.51 -14.24 -21.06
N VAL A 69 14.39 -13.44 -20.39
CA VAL A 69 15.18 -12.40 -21.04
C VAL A 69 16.69 -12.59 -20.78
N ARG A 70 17.52 -11.95 -21.62
CA ARG A 70 18.97 -11.91 -21.36
C ARG A 70 19.27 -10.94 -20.22
N LEU A 71 20.29 -11.22 -19.42
CA LEU A 71 20.75 -10.38 -18.32
C LEU A 71 20.97 -8.92 -18.71
N GLY A 72 21.60 -8.65 -19.86
CA GLY A 72 21.78 -7.28 -20.36
C GLY A 72 20.50 -6.53 -20.65
N HIS A 73 19.41 -7.25 -21.00
CA HIS A 73 18.08 -6.66 -21.17
C HIS A 73 17.48 -6.24 -19.82
N LEU A 74 17.63 -7.07 -18.78
CA LEU A 74 17.22 -6.71 -17.42
C LEU A 74 18.01 -5.50 -16.92
N GLN A 75 19.35 -5.48 -17.13
CA GLN A 75 20.22 -4.37 -16.72
C GLN A 75 19.91 -3.05 -17.42
N TYR A 76 19.28 -3.07 -18.58
CA TYR A 76 18.76 -1.86 -19.23
C TYR A 76 17.64 -1.20 -18.40
N TYR A 77 16.78 -1.98 -17.72
CA TYR A 77 15.69 -1.47 -16.86
C TYR A 77 16.12 -1.24 -15.42
N PHE A 78 17.03 -2.06 -14.93
CA PHE A 78 17.56 -2.06 -13.57
C PHE A 78 19.07 -2.24 -13.62
N PRO A 79 19.86 -1.14 -13.72
CA PRO A 79 21.30 -1.19 -13.87
C PRO A 79 22.03 -1.96 -12.76
N ALA A 80 21.55 -1.81 -11.52
CA ALA A 80 22.06 -2.51 -10.37
C ALA A 80 20.97 -3.37 -9.67
N ARG A 81 21.43 -4.32 -8.84
CA ARG A 81 20.53 -5.12 -7.99
C ARG A 81 19.73 -4.24 -7.03
N SER A 82 20.33 -3.19 -6.49
CA SER A 82 19.68 -2.21 -5.63
C SER A 82 18.49 -1.53 -6.33
N ASP A 83 18.60 -1.19 -7.62
CA ASP A 83 17.51 -0.55 -8.38
C ASP A 83 16.32 -1.51 -8.56
N LEU A 84 16.60 -2.79 -8.81
CA LEU A 84 15.58 -3.83 -8.90
C LEU A 84 14.89 -4.02 -7.54
N LEU A 85 15.65 -4.10 -6.45
CA LEU A 85 15.10 -4.27 -5.11
C LEU A 85 14.26 -3.07 -4.67
N ALA A 86 14.73 -1.84 -4.92
CA ALA A 86 13.98 -0.62 -4.61
C ALA A 86 12.64 -0.58 -5.37
N ALA A 87 12.65 -0.91 -6.67
CA ALA A 87 11.43 -0.93 -7.48
C ALA A 87 10.48 -2.06 -7.09
N LEU A 88 10.99 -3.22 -6.67
CA LEU A 88 10.20 -4.34 -6.17
C LEU A 88 9.53 -3.98 -4.85
N LEU A 89 10.29 -3.41 -3.93
CA LEU A 89 9.80 -2.97 -2.63
C LEU A 89 8.69 -1.92 -2.76
N ASP A 90 8.93 -0.87 -3.57
CA ASP A 90 7.94 0.17 -3.88
C ASP A 90 6.64 -0.44 -4.41
N ARG A 91 6.74 -1.38 -5.35
CA ARG A 91 5.57 -2.06 -5.92
C ARG A 91 4.79 -2.86 -4.88
N ILE A 92 5.45 -3.66 -4.04
CA ILE A 92 4.83 -4.51 -3.00
C ILE A 92 4.11 -3.62 -1.99
N LEU A 93 4.80 -2.61 -1.47
CA LEU A 93 4.26 -1.73 -0.44
C LEU A 93 3.10 -0.88 -0.98
N THR A 94 3.22 -0.36 -2.21
CA THR A 94 2.15 0.41 -2.87
C THR A 94 0.91 -0.46 -3.10
N ALA A 95 1.07 -1.70 -3.57
CA ALA A 95 -0.05 -2.62 -3.78
C ALA A 95 -0.75 -2.98 -2.45
N SER A 96 0.02 -3.22 -1.39
CA SER A 96 -0.52 -3.50 -0.06
C SER A 96 -1.27 -2.31 0.51
N LEU A 97 -0.70 -1.11 0.40
CA LEU A 97 -1.36 0.11 0.86
C LEU A 97 -2.67 0.40 0.10
N ALA A 98 -2.69 0.14 -1.22
CA ALA A 98 -3.91 0.29 -2.02
C ALA A 98 -5.03 -0.67 -1.57
N ARG A 99 -4.70 -1.91 -1.17
CA ARG A 99 -5.67 -2.85 -0.59
C ARG A 99 -6.23 -2.32 0.73
N VAL A 100 -5.37 -1.88 1.64
CA VAL A 100 -5.78 -1.26 2.92
C VAL A 100 -6.69 -0.06 2.66
N ALA A 101 -6.30 0.84 1.76
CA ALA A 101 -7.09 2.01 1.41
C ALA A 101 -8.47 1.62 0.86
N ALA A 102 -8.55 0.61 -0.02
CA ALA A 102 -9.82 0.14 -0.57
C ALA A 102 -10.76 -0.41 0.52
N LEU A 103 -10.22 -1.14 1.51
CA LEU A 103 -11.00 -1.69 2.63
C LEU A 103 -11.48 -0.60 3.59
N THR A 104 -10.65 0.44 3.81
CA THR A 104 -10.95 1.51 4.77
C THR A 104 -11.74 2.68 4.16
N SER A 105 -11.76 2.82 2.83
CA SER A 105 -12.42 3.91 2.09
C SER A 105 -13.78 3.50 1.51
N ALA A 106 -14.33 2.33 1.83
CA ALA A 106 -15.61 1.88 1.29
C ALA A 106 -16.70 2.93 1.59
N ASP A 107 -16.93 3.81 0.61
CA ASP A 107 -18.02 4.78 0.54
C ASP A 107 -19.33 4.00 0.35
N GLY A 108 -19.91 3.57 1.42
CA GLY A 108 -21.18 2.87 1.40
C GLY A 108 -21.71 2.78 2.81
N ASP A 109 -23.00 2.86 2.93
CA ASP A 109 -23.86 2.71 4.07
C ASP A 109 -23.30 1.74 5.16
N GLY A 110 -22.31 2.24 5.95
CA GLY A 110 -21.66 1.54 7.05
C GLY A 110 -20.85 0.31 6.57
N ALA A 111 -19.56 0.50 6.24
CA ALA A 111 -18.66 -0.66 6.11
C ALA A 111 -18.79 -1.50 7.38
N ASP A 112 -19.23 -2.75 7.24
CA ASP A 112 -19.28 -3.69 8.35
C ASP A 112 -17.84 -3.93 8.83
N VAL A 113 -17.51 -3.35 9.99
CA VAL A 113 -16.18 -3.42 10.60
C VAL A 113 -15.74 -4.88 10.78
N GLU A 114 -16.70 -5.78 11.06
CA GLU A 114 -16.41 -7.20 11.16
C GLU A 114 -16.02 -7.80 9.82
N ALA A 115 -16.73 -7.47 8.74
CA ALA A 115 -16.40 -7.93 7.40
C ALA A 115 -15.05 -7.40 6.91
N VAL A 116 -14.71 -6.14 7.22
CA VAL A 116 -13.37 -5.57 6.96
C VAL A 116 -12.32 -6.36 7.71
N LEU A 117 -12.52 -6.59 9.01
CA LEU A 117 -11.57 -7.35 9.82
C LEU A 117 -11.41 -8.79 9.33
N ASP A 118 -12.51 -9.45 8.94
CA ASP A 118 -12.46 -10.81 8.39
C ASP A 118 -11.63 -10.88 7.10
N THR A 119 -11.82 -9.90 6.23
CA THR A 119 -11.05 -9.81 4.98
C THR A 119 -9.56 -9.66 5.27
N VAL A 120 -9.18 -8.73 6.15
CA VAL A 120 -7.78 -8.48 6.50
C VAL A 120 -7.16 -9.67 7.22
N LEU A 121 -7.88 -10.29 8.16
CA LEU A 121 -7.39 -11.50 8.85
C LEU A 121 -7.25 -12.69 7.90
N GLY A 122 -8.14 -12.80 6.88
CA GLY A 122 -8.05 -13.82 5.84
C GLY A 122 -6.78 -13.70 5.00
N GLU A 123 -6.34 -12.47 4.68
CA GLU A 123 -5.09 -12.26 3.95
C GLU A 123 -3.86 -12.76 4.73
N HIS A 124 -3.90 -12.79 6.06
CA HIS A 124 -2.82 -13.32 6.90
C HIS A 124 -2.72 -14.86 6.89
N GLU A 125 -3.67 -15.54 6.27
CA GLU A 125 -3.60 -16.98 6.00
C GLU A 125 -2.91 -17.27 4.66
N ASP A 126 -2.70 -16.25 3.82
CA ASP A 126 -1.95 -16.35 2.57
C ASP A 126 -0.45 -16.47 2.86
N LEU A 127 0.03 -17.70 2.95
CA LEU A 127 1.44 -17.99 3.23
C LEU A 127 2.43 -17.34 2.24
N PRO A 128 2.18 -17.30 0.92
CA PRO A 128 2.98 -16.52 -0.02
C PRO A 128 3.12 -15.04 0.36
N LEU A 129 2.02 -14.40 0.71
CA LEU A 129 2.02 -12.98 1.13
C LEU A 129 2.82 -12.77 2.42
N VAL A 130 2.62 -13.62 3.43
CA VAL A 130 3.37 -13.53 4.70
C VAL A 130 4.86 -13.75 4.48
N ARG A 131 5.26 -14.70 3.64
CA ARG A 131 6.67 -14.92 3.28
C ARG A 131 7.25 -13.69 2.59
N LEU A 132 6.51 -13.09 1.66
CA LEU A 132 6.93 -11.89 0.97
C LEU A 132 7.24 -10.76 1.97
N PHE A 133 6.35 -10.48 2.92
CA PHE A 133 6.59 -9.47 3.96
C PHE A 133 7.73 -9.82 4.91
N THR A 134 7.91 -11.09 5.26
CA THR A 134 9.06 -11.54 6.04
C THR A 134 10.39 -11.19 5.34
N GLU A 135 10.46 -11.37 4.03
CA GLU A 135 11.64 -10.99 3.24
C GLU A 135 11.81 -9.47 3.14
N VAL A 136 10.69 -8.72 3.03
CA VAL A 136 10.71 -7.25 3.07
C VAL A 136 11.28 -6.74 4.40
N TRP A 137 10.87 -7.30 5.54
CA TRP A 137 11.42 -6.95 6.85
C TRP A 137 12.90 -7.34 6.98
N SER A 138 13.28 -8.51 6.46
CA SER A 138 14.65 -8.94 6.42
C SER A 138 15.54 -7.96 5.61
N MET A 139 15.05 -7.49 4.46
CA MET A 139 15.76 -6.47 3.69
C MET A 139 15.87 -5.15 4.47
N ALA A 140 14.79 -4.69 5.09
CA ALA A 140 14.74 -3.45 5.86
C ALA A 140 15.70 -3.49 7.08
N ALA A 141 15.93 -4.67 7.67
CA ALA A 141 16.87 -4.83 8.78
C ALA A 141 18.34 -4.61 8.39
N HIS A 142 18.67 -4.65 7.09
CA HIS A 142 20.05 -4.58 6.59
C HIS A 142 20.30 -3.47 5.57
N ASP A 143 19.26 -2.74 5.14
CA ASP A 143 19.33 -1.67 4.13
C ASP A 143 18.49 -0.47 4.58
N GLU A 144 19.11 0.70 4.74
CA GLU A 144 18.45 1.91 5.24
C GLU A 144 17.41 2.46 4.25
N ALA A 145 17.61 2.32 2.94
CA ALA A 145 16.62 2.76 1.96
C ALA A 145 15.37 1.87 2.02
N ALA A 146 15.54 0.55 2.16
CA ALA A 146 14.45 -0.38 2.41
C ALA A 146 13.74 -0.08 3.74
N ALA A 147 14.48 0.19 4.81
CA ALA A 147 13.93 0.56 6.11
C ALA A 147 13.08 1.84 6.04
N ALA A 148 13.56 2.86 5.31
CA ALA A 148 12.82 4.11 5.10
C ALA A 148 11.51 3.87 4.33
N ALA A 149 11.51 3.04 3.29
CA ALA A 149 10.32 2.68 2.53
C ALA A 149 9.30 1.92 3.40
N VAL A 150 9.75 0.98 4.22
CA VAL A 150 8.90 0.23 5.15
C VAL A 150 8.30 1.14 6.23
N ARG A 151 9.09 2.06 6.81
CA ARG A 151 8.58 3.06 7.77
C ARG A 151 7.50 3.95 7.15
N SER A 152 7.73 4.43 5.92
CA SER A 152 6.74 5.24 5.19
C SER A 152 5.44 4.46 4.92
N PHE A 153 5.56 3.19 4.54
CA PHE A 153 4.41 2.30 4.37
C PHE A 153 3.59 2.16 5.65
N TYR A 154 4.22 1.83 6.79
CA TYR A 154 3.49 1.66 8.04
C TYR A 154 2.89 2.96 8.57
N ALA A 155 3.55 4.10 8.37
CA ALA A 155 2.97 5.40 8.69
C ALA A 155 1.69 5.68 7.87
N ALA A 156 1.72 5.38 6.57
CA ALA A 156 0.55 5.51 5.71
C ALA A 156 -0.56 4.49 6.06
N TYR A 157 -0.18 3.25 6.37
CA TYR A 157 -1.14 2.23 6.82
C TYR A 157 -1.86 2.67 8.11
N ALA A 158 -1.11 3.07 9.13
CA ALA A 158 -1.68 3.57 10.38
C ALA A 158 -2.59 4.80 10.16
N ALA A 159 -2.22 5.71 9.24
CA ALA A 159 -3.04 6.86 8.90
C ALA A 159 -4.40 6.46 8.28
N HIS A 160 -4.43 5.45 7.39
CA HIS A 160 -5.67 4.92 6.84
C HIS A 160 -6.56 4.28 7.93
N VAL A 161 -5.98 3.47 8.80
CA VAL A 161 -6.71 2.86 9.92
C VAL A 161 -7.23 3.94 10.89
N ALA A 162 -6.42 4.95 11.22
CA ALA A 162 -6.86 6.05 12.08
C ALA A 162 -8.02 6.86 11.46
N ALA A 163 -8.00 7.09 10.14
CA ALA A 163 -9.11 7.72 9.44
C ALA A 163 -10.38 6.87 9.53
N PHE A 164 -10.26 5.55 9.35
CA PHE A 164 -11.37 4.60 9.49
C PHE A 164 -11.94 4.59 10.90
N VAL A 165 -11.10 4.56 11.94
CA VAL A 165 -11.52 4.64 13.37
C VAL A 165 -12.32 5.92 13.62
N ARG A 166 -11.86 7.08 13.13
CA ARG A 166 -12.58 8.35 13.28
C ARG A 166 -13.92 8.37 12.56
N SER A 167 -14.00 7.82 11.34
CA SER A 167 -15.25 7.77 10.58
C SER A 167 -16.30 6.86 11.23
N GLY A 168 -15.88 5.75 11.83
CA GLY A 168 -16.73 4.84 12.59
C GLY A 168 -17.33 5.49 13.83
N SER A 169 -16.56 6.28 14.57
CA SER A 169 -17.04 7.02 15.73
C SER A 169 -18.08 8.09 15.37
N THR A 170 -17.94 8.74 14.22
CA THR A 170 -18.90 9.75 13.76
C THR A 170 -20.25 9.12 13.35
N ARG A 171 -20.25 7.88 12.84
CA ARG A 171 -21.48 7.16 12.44
C ARG A 171 -22.25 6.60 13.64
N ALA A 172 -21.57 6.11 14.66
CA ALA A 172 -22.22 5.62 15.88
C ALA A 172 -22.98 6.75 16.61
N GLY A 173 -22.56 8.01 16.44
CA GLY A 173 -23.24 9.19 17.01
C GLY A 173 -24.40 9.73 16.16
N ALA A 174 -24.57 9.29 14.90
CA ALA A 174 -25.62 9.78 14.01
C ALA A 174 -26.95 8.97 14.09
N GLY A 175 -26.93 7.80 14.70
CA GLY A 175 -28.09 6.94 14.93
C GLY A 175 -28.54 7.01 16.38
N GLU A 176 -29.63 7.75 16.66
CA GLU A 176 -30.19 8.10 17.99
C GLU A 176 -29.29 9.03 18.82
N ALA A 177 -29.80 10.20 19.11
CA ALA A 177 -29.16 11.23 19.93
C ALA A 177 -28.76 10.70 21.31
N ALA A 178 -27.64 9.99 21.37
CA ALA A 178 -26.92 9.78 22.61
C ALA A 178 -26.08 11.06 22.84
N GLU A 179 -26.65 11.98 23.61
CA GLU A 179 -25.91 13.08 24.21
C GLU A 179 -24.66 12.49 24.87
N GLY A 180 -23.48 12.71 24.27
CA GLY A 180 -22.22 12.33 24.89
C GLY A 180 -21.25 11.45 24.11
N THR A 181 -21.48 11.12 22.82
CA THR A 181 -20.45 10.46 22.03
C THR A 181 -19.47 11.51 21.52
N GLU A 182 -18.48 11.85 22.35
CA GLU A 182 -17.35 12.70 21.94
C GLU A 182 -16.65 12.03 20.76
N ALA A 183 -16.36 12.83 19.70
CA ALA A 183 -15.52 12.38 18.59
C ALA A 183 -14.19 11.88 19.18
N THR A 184 -13.74 10.69 18.71
CA THR A 184 -12.46 10.14 19.17
C THR A 184 -11.34 11.16 18.94
N ASP A 185 -10.58 11.45 20.00
CA ASP A 185 -9.41 12.33 19.92
C ASP A 185 -8.48 11.84 18.79
N PRO A 186 -8.03 12.73 17.88
CA PRO A 186 -7.12 12.35 16.81
C PRO A 186 -5.85 11.64 17.27
N ALA A 187 -5.30 12.01 18.44
CA ALA A 187 -4.11 11.35 18.99
C ALA A 187 -4.44 9.95 19.50
N GLU A 188 -5.60 9.75 20.12
CA GLU A 188 -6.06 8.42 20.53
C GLU A 188 -6.34 7.54 19.31
N ALA A 189 -7.00 8.06 18.28
CA ALA A 189 -7.24 7.32 17.05
C ALA A 189 -5.93 6.89 16.37
N ALA A 190 -4.91 7.73 16.38
CA ALA A 190 -3.59 7.40 15.84
C ALA A 190 -2.93 6.27 16.67
N SER A 191 -2.93 6.39 18.00
CA SER A 191 -2.35 5.36 18.89
C SER A 191 -3.06 4.01 18.74
N ARG A 192 -4.39 4.02 18.63
CA ARG A 192 -5.18 2.79 18.42
C ARG A 192 -4.87 2.15 17.07
N ALA A 193 -4.71 2.97 16.03
CA ALA A 193 -4.32 2.48 14.70
C ALA A 193 -2.91 1.87 14.70
N GLU A 194 -1.95 2.47 15.39
CA GLU A 194 -0.60 1.89 15.53
C GLU A 194 -0.64 0.54 16.25
N VAL A 195 -1.36 0.43 17.36
CA VAL A 195 -1.53 -0.84 18.07
C VAL A 195 -2.24 -1.88 17.22
N PHE A 196 -3.27 -1.47 16.46
CA PHE A 196 -3.95 -2.34 15.50
C PHE A 196 -2.96 -2.91 14.47
N VAL A 197 -2.15 -2.06 13.83
CA VAL A 197 -1.15 -2.49 12.85
C VAL A 197 -0.14 -3.44 13.49
N MET A 198 0.39 -3.14 14.68
CA MET A 198 1.33 -4.03 15.39
C MET A 198 0.74 -5.41 15.65
N LEU A 199 -0.52 -5.48 16.08
CA LEU A 199 -1.20 -6.75 16.36
C LEU A 199 -1.48 -7.51 15.05
N MET A 200 -1.86 -6.82 14.00
CA MET A 200 -2.09 -7.42 12.68
C MET A 200 -0.82 -8.06 12.15
N GLU A 201 0.27 -7.32 12.08
CA GLU A 201 1.56 -7.82 11.56
C GLU A 201 2.11 -8.97 12.43
N GLY A 202 2.06 -8.83 13.77
CA GLY A 202 2.46 -9.90 14.68
C GLY A 202 1.60 -11.15 14.52
N SER A 203 0.30 -11.01 14.31
CA SER A 203 -0.62 -12.15 14.14
C SER A 203 -0.38 -12.91 12.83
N ALA A 204 0.13 -12.26 11.78
CA ALA A 204 0.38 -12.87 10.49
C ALA A 204 1.29 -14.10 10.56
N LEU A 205 2.34 -14.06 11.40
CA LEU A 205 3.25 -15.20 11.61
C LEU A 205 2.54 -16.43 12.20
N PHE A 206 1.55 -16.21 13.08
CA PHE A 206 0.79 -17.29 13.71
C PHE A 206 -0.33 -17.80 12.79
N ARG A 207 -1.06 -16.92 12.15
CA ARG A 207 -2.19 -17.28 11.27
C ARG A 207 -1.73 -17.98 10.00
N SER A 208 -0.59 -17.61 9.44
CA SER A 208 0.02 -18.30 8.29
C SER A 208 0.48 -19.74 8.57
N GLY A 209 0.56 -20.13 9.86
CA GLY A 209 1.03 -21.44 10.26
C GLY A 209 2.55 -21.63 10.34
N ILE A 210 3.35 -20.58 10.09
CA ILE A 210 4.83 -20.63 10.22
C ILE A 210 5.24 -20.99 11.64
N THR A 211 4.57 -20.42 12.65
CA THR A 211 4.89 -20.67 14.08
C THR A 211 3.88 -21.59 14.77
N GLY A 212 2.95 -22.18 14.01
CA GLY A 212 1.81 -22.92 14.51
C GLY A 212 0.55 -22.05 14.63
N ARG A 213 -0.60 -22.59 14.24
CA ARG A 213 -1.86 -21.81 14.25
C ARG A 213 -2.36 -21.61 15.68
N PRO A 214 -2.88 -20.42 16.02
CA PRO A 214 -3.49 -20.18 17.30
C PRO A 214 -4.76 -21.03 17.49
N GLY A 215 -5.02 -21.45 18.71
CA GLY A 215 -6.29 -22.12 19.04
C GLY A 215 -7.48 -21.15 18.96
N ALA A 216 -8.68 -21.68 18.77
CA ALA A 216 -9.90 -20.89 18.58
C ALA A 216 -10.15 -19.82 19.67
N ARG A 217 -9.78 -20.10 20.92
CA ARG A 217 -9.91 -19.11 22.02
C ARG A 217 -8.96 -17.92 21.84
N THR A 218 -7.72 -18.19 21.44
CA THR A 218 -6.71 -17.14 21.19
C THR A 218 -7.14 -16.28 19.99
N ASP A 219 -7.62 -16.91 18.94
CA ASP A 219 -8.13 -16.22 17.74
C ASP A 219 -9.34 -15.33 18.09
N ALA A 220 -10.29 -15.83 18.91
CA ALA A 220 -11.43 -15.05 19.37
C ALA A 220 -11.03 -13.85 20.26
N VAL A 221 -9.98 -13.98 21.07
CA VAL A 221 -9.44 -12.86 21.85
C VAL A 221 -8.80 -11.82 20.95
N LEU A 222 -7.94 -12.26 20.02
CA LEU A 222 -7.31 -11.36 19.04
C LEU A 222 -8.37 -10.58 18.26
N ARG A 223 -9.36 -11.27 17.69
CA ARG A 223 -10.45 -10.67 16.92
C ARG A 223 -11.20 -9.61 17.75
N ARG A 224 -11.60 -9.93 18.97
CA ARG A 224 -12.29 -8.98 19.86
C ARG A 224 -11.43 -7.76 20.17
N THR A 225 -10.13 -7.96 20.44
CA THR A 225 -9.20 -6.86 20.70
C THR A 225 -9.08 -5.94 19.47
N LEU A 226 -8.93 -6.52 18.29
CA LEU A 226 -8.84 -5.75 17.04
C LEU A 226 -10.14 -4.98 16.75
N LEU A 227 -11.30 -5.60 16.96
CA LEU A 227 -12.60 -4.91 16.87
C LEU A 227 -12.70 -3.75 17.86
N GLY A 228 -12.31 -3.96 19.12
CA GLY A 228 -12.28 -2.90 20.14
C GLY A 228 -11.42 -1.71 19.74
N LEU A 229 -10.25 -1.96 19.12
CA LEU A 229 -9.39 -0.89 18.60
C LEU A 229 -10.05 -0.10 17.46
N LEU A 230 -10.81 -0.75 16.60
CA LEU A 230 -11.49 -0.10 15.49
C LEU A 230 -12.76 0.67 15.90
N THR A 231 -13.51 0.16 16.88
CA THR A 231 -14.83 0.69 17.26
C THR A 231 -14.83 1.57 18.52
N GLY A 232 -13.76 1.57 19.31
CA GLY A 232 -13.73 2.29 20.60
C GLY A 232 -14.42 1.56 21.74
N GLY A 233 -14.78 0.30 21.55
CA GLY A 233 -15.58 -0.48 22.48
C GLY A 233 -14.89 -0.96 23.76
N ASP A 234 -13.61 -0.70 23.96
CA ASP A 234 -12.88 -1.07 25.18
C ASP A 234 -12.53 0.17 26.01
N ARG A 235 -13.56 0.91 26.45
CA ARG A 235 -13.37 1.75 27.62
C ARG A 235 -13.19 0.79 28.80
N ALA A 236 -11.95 0.57 29.22
CA ALA A 236 -11.66 0.02 30.52
C ALA A 236 -12.55 0.78 31.53
N ALA A 237 -13.37 0.05 32.25
CA ALA A 237 -14.19 0.66 33.31
C ALA A 237 -13.26 1.51 34.19
N PRO A 238 -13.63 2.78 34.51
CA PRO A 238 -12.83 3.60 35.41
C PRO A 238 -12.62 2.78 36.66
N GLY A 239 -11.35 2.61 37.05
CA GLY A 239 -10.98 1.84 38.25
C GLY A 239 -11.87 2.29 39.39
N THR A 240 -12.65 1.38 39.93
CA THR A 240 -13.35 1.58 41.18
C THR A 240 -12.27 1.83 42.21
N ASP A 241 -11.99 3.10 42.43
CA ASP A 241 -11.33 3.56 43.67
C ASP A 241 -12.22 3.11 44.80
N ARG A 242 -11.92 1.93 45.37
CA ARG A 242 -12.46 1.51 46.64
C ARG A 242 -11.77 2.34 47.69
N GLY A 243 -12.30 3.55 47.89
CA GLY A 243 -12.00 4.37 49.03
C GLY A 243 -12.03 3.52 50.30
N ALA A 244 -10.86 3.38 50.88
CA ALA A 244 -10.70 2.84 52.21
C ALA A 244 -11.46 3.74 53.19
N GLY A 245 -12.68 3.36 53.51
CA GLY A 245 -13.44 3.87 54.64
C GLY A 245 -12.80 3.37 55.92
N ALA A 246 -11.87 4.11 56.45
CA ALA A 246 -11.45 3.98 57.84
C ALA A 246 -12.63 4.36 58.74
N GLY A 247 -13.26 3.38 59.34
CA GLY A 247 -14.16 3.55 60.48
C GLY A 247 -13.38 3.30 61.78
N ALA A 248 -12.95 4.38 62.41
CA ALA A 248 -12.40 4.32 63.73
C ALA A 248 -13.51 4.36 64.82
N GLY A 249 -13.32 3.55 65.82
CA GLY A 249 -13.58 3.77 67.21
C GLY A 249 -15.02 3.55 67.75
N PRO A 250 -15.25 3.48 69.07
CA PRO A 250 -14.29 3.78 70.14
C PRO A 250 -13.80 2.58 70.84
#